data_b5028fe9b1abb3703fdae780ef522d2d
#
_entry.id   b5028fe9b1abb3703fdae780ef522d2d
#
_cell.length_a   1.000
_cell.length_b   1.000
_cell.length_c   1.000
_cell.angle_alpha   90.00
_cell.angle_beta   90.00
_cell.angle_gamma   90.00
#
_symmetry.space_group_name_H-M   'P 1'
#
loop_
_entity.id
_entity.type
_entity.pdbx_description
1 polymer ?
#
loop_
_entity_poly.entity_id
_entity_poly.type
_entity_poly.pdbx_seq_one_letter_code
_entity_poly.pdbx_strand_id
1 'polypeptide(L)'
;GEFDEIPYLTDIDIFFREDNSYKIGITGTNGKSTCCYHLHQLLENSQLVGNIGTPVLDKINSCSYSIIELSSFQLEKVKKLKLDFGVLLNIAPDHIDYHGSFSEYTKAKNRIRESKIVTEESDPRKLWSMITDRDQRAVMNIELSHLPHRYQHVLKHDQLTFCNDSKATNLAALKFALNQTSDPYILILCGDPDKEKYDVFEISGPTKVYIFGKHAKEISEKVFHPKKILFHNQDLSEVVKSIFKEVYDRQTTILFSPGHPSGQDYKNFEERGEHFIKLVMNLYD
;
A
#
# COMPACT_ATOMS: atom_id res chain seq x y z
N GLY A 1 -20.96 -20.31 -16.98
CA GLY A 1 -21.51 -21.51 -16.33
C GLY A 1 -22.88 -21.21 -15.71
N GLU A 2 -23.58 -22.21 -15.25
CA GLU A 2 -24.94 -22.13 -14.71
C GLU A 2 -25.14 -21.16 -13.51
N PHE A 3 -24.07 -20.61 -12.94
CA PHE A 3 -24.12 -19.69 -11.80
C PHE A 3 -24.19 -18.20 -12.18
N ASP A 4 -24.02 -17.86 -13.45
CA ASP A 4 -24.02 -16.44 -13.88
C ASP A 4 -25.44 -15.82 -13.93
N GLU A 5 -26.48 -16.63 -13.80
CA GLU A 5 -27.88 -16.20 -13.83
C GLU A 5 -28.51 -15.98 -12.44
N ILE A 6 -27.82 -16.35 -11.34
CA ILE A 6 -28.35 -16.16 -10.00
C ILE A 6 -28.20 -14.69 -9.60
N PRO A 7 -29.30 -13.96 -9.34
CA PRO A 7 -29.20 -12.59 -8.86
C PRO A 7 -28.52 -12.55 -7.50
N TYR A 8 -27.37 -11.93 -7.43
CA TYR A 8 -26.62 -11.73 -6.19
C TYR A 8 -26.47 -10.25 -5.86
N LEU A 9 -26.33 -9.94 -4.60
CA LEU A 9 -25.93 -8.64 -4.09
C LEU A 9 -24.60 -8.80 -3.34
N THR A 10 -23.70 -7.86 -3.53
CA THR A 10 -22.49 -7.78 -2.73
C THR A 10 -22.81 -7.08 -1.41
N ASP A 11 -21.93 -7.22 -0.42
CA ASP A 11 -21.97 -6.46 0.83
C ASP A 11 -21.98 -4.94 0.58
N ILE A 12 -21.26 -4.48 -0.44
CA ILE A 12 -21.23 -3.08 -0.86
C ILE A 12 -22.57 -2.64 -1.47
N ASP A 13 -23.25 -3.48 -2.25
CA ASP A 13 -24.59 -3.16 -2.76
C ASP A 13 -25.60 -2.97 -1.61
N ILE A 14 -25.53 -3.85 -0.59
CA ILE A 14 -26.38 -3.76 0.61
C ILE A 14 -26.05 -2.47 1.37
N PHE A 15 -24.76 -2.19 1.60
CA PHE A 15 -24.33 -0.97 2.27
C PHE A 15 -24.81 0.29 1.53
N PHE A 16 -24.68 0.34 0.21
CA PHE A 16 -25.17 1.45 -0.60
C PHE A 16 -26.67 1.66 -0.53
N ARG A 17 -27.43 0.60 -0.25
CA ARG A 17 -28.90 0.66 -0.11
C ARG A 17 -29.33 1.14 1.26
N GLU A 18 -28.68 0.66 2.33
CA GLU A 18 -29.11 0.81 3.72
C GLU A 18 -28.44 1.98 4.45
N ASP A 19 -27.22 2.39 4.02
CA ASP A 19 -26.46 3.43 4.68
C ASP A 19 -26.78 4.81 4.13
N ASN A 20 -26.92 5.80 5.03
CA ASN A 20 -27.31 7.19 4.70
C ASN A 20 -26.14 8.18 4.76
N SER A 21 -24.93 7.74 5.07
CA SER A 21 -23.74 8.61 5.11
C SER A 21 -23.39 9.19 3.74
N TYR A 22 -22.60 10.25 3.73
CA TYR A 22 -21.94 10.74 2.53
C TYR A 22 -20.81 9.77 2.16
N LYS A 23 -20.92 9.11 1.00
CA LYS A 23 -20.07 7.99 0.58
C LYS A 23 -18.93 8.45 -0.31
N ILE A 24 -17.71 8.25 0.16
CA ILE A 24 -16.46 8.59 -0.51
C ILE A 24 -15.77 7.29 -0.92
N GLY A 25 -15.78 6.95 -2.20
CA GLY A 25 -15.10 5.78 -2.73
C GLY A 25 -13.67 6.14 -3.19
N ILE A 26 -12.69 5.37 -2.78
CA ILE A 26 -11.29 5.56 -3.18
C ILE A 26 -10.74 4.29 -3.81
N THR A 27 -10.27 4.38 -5.05
CA THR A 27 -9.62 3.29 -5.78
C THR A 27 -8.33 3.73 -6.45
N GLY A 28 -7.57 2.77 -6.92
CA GLY A 28 -6.29 2.93 -7.58
C GLY A 28 -5.48 1.64 -7.53
N THR A 29 -4.37 1.54 -8.20
CA THR A 29 -3.43 0.43 -8.04
C THR A 29 -2.71 0.58 -6.69
N ASN A 30 -2.10 1.72 -6.44
CA ASN A 30 -1.35 2.02 -5.23
C ASN A 30 -1.92 3.24 -4.49
N GLY A 31 -1.60 3.37 -3.19
CA GLY A 31 -1.94 4.54 -2.37
C GLY A 31 -3.34 4.54 -1.76
N LYS A 32 -4.26 3.65 -2.15
CA LYS A 32 -5.65 3.60 -1.66
C LYS A 32 -5.77 3.70 -0.14
N SER A 33 -5.20 2.74 0.57
CA SER A 33 -5.33 2.66 2.02
C SER A 33 -4.72 3.85 2.73
N THR A 34 -3.58 4.37 2.24
CA THR A 34 -2.94 5.57 2.79
C THR A 34 -3.82 6.78 2.61
N CYS A 35 -4.36 6.99 1.41
CA CYS A 35 -5.27 8.09 1.12
C CYS A 35 -6.55 8.01 1.98
N CYS A 36 -7.17 6.82 2.05
CA CYS A 36 -8.34 6.58 2.91
C CYS A 36 -8.04 6.88 4.39
N TYR A 37 -6.91 6.40 4.89
CA TYR A 37 -6.51 6.56 6.28
C TYR A 37 -6.21 8.02 6.64
N HIS A 38 -5.49 8.74 5.78
CA HIS A 38 -5.21 10.15 5.97
C HIS A 38 -6.49 11.01 5.88
N LEU A 39 -7.36 10.72 4.93
CA LEU A 39 -8.64 11.43 4.81
C LEU A 39 -9.53 11.19 6.04
N HIS A 40 -9.51 9.97 6.59
CA HIS A 40 -10.23 9.63 7.82
C HIS A 40 -9.74 10.43 9.04
N GLN A 41 -8.44 10.71 9.13
CA GLN A 41 -7.89 11.56 10.19
C GLN A 41 -8.31 13.04 10.07
N LEU A 42 -8.65 13.49 8.87
CA LEU A 42 -9.06 14.87 8.61
C LEU A 42 -10.57 15.09 8.69
N LEU A 43 -11.39 14.07 8.38
CA LEU A 43 -12.83 14.15 8.36
C LEU A 43 -13.42 13.75 9.73
N GLU A 44 -13.97 14.73 10.45
CA GLU A 44 -14.70 14.46 11.68
C GLU A 44 -15.95 13.59 11.40
N ASN A 45 -16.32 12.76 12.37
CA ASN A 45 -17.46 11.85 12.27
C ASN A 45 -17.46 11.00 10.99
N SER A 46 -16.27 10.47 10.65
CA SER A 46 -16.06 9.56 9.53
C SER A 46 -15.76 8.14 9.99
N GLN A 47 -15.94 7.20 9.09
CA GLN A 47 -15.55 5.80 9.25
C GLN A 47 -14.74 5.32 8.06
N LEU A 48 -13.86 4.34 8.31
CA LEU A 48 -13.03 3.69 7.31
C LEU A 48 -13.54 2.26 7.11
N VAL A 49 -13.99 1.95 5.91
CA VAL A 49 -14.64 0.67 5.59
C VAL A 49 -14.24 0.14 4.20
N GLY A 50 -14.61 -1.10 3.90
CA GLY A 50 -14.40 -1.73 2.60
C GLY A 50 -13.19 -2.66 2.59
N ASN A 51 -12.27 -2.48 1.65
CA ASN A 51 -11.06 -3.32 1.50
C ASN A 51 -10.01 -3.06 2.61
N ILE A 52 -10.20 -2.04 3.42
CA ILE A 52 -9.43 -1.71 4.64
C ILE A 52 -10.40 -1.26 5.74
N GLY A 53 -9.96 -1.39 6.98
CA GLY A 53 -10.77 -0.99 8.14
C GLY A 53 -11.79 -2.06 8.52
N THR A 54 -13.01 -1.64 8.82
CA THR A 54 -14.10 -2.54 9.24
C THR A 54 -14.93 -2.99 8.03
N PRO A 55 -15.48 -4.22 8.01
CA PRO A 55 -16.45 -4.63 7.01
C PRO A 55 -17.61 -3.64 6.90
N VAL A 56 -18.03 -3.35 5.67
CA VAL A 56 -19.03 -2.28 5.42
C VAL A 56 -20.35 -2.52 6.17
N LEU A 57 -20.80 -3.76 6.28
CA LEU A 57 -22.10 -4.09 6.92
C LEU A 57 -22.10 -3.89 8.44
N ASP A 58 -20.94 -3.89 9.09
CA ASP A 58 -20.82 -3.67 10.53
C ASP A 58 -20.97 -2.19 10.92
N LYS A 59 -21.05 -1.30 9.93
CA LYS A 59 -20.94 0.16 10.10
C LYS A 59 -22.06 0.96 9.41
N ILE A 60 -23.19 0.31 9.12
CA ILE A 60 -24.35 0.99 8.52
C ILE A 60 -24.86 2.08 9.46
N ASN A 61 -25.05 3.30 8.93
CA ASN A 61 -25.58 4.49 9.64
C ASN A 61 -24.80 4.88 10.91
N SER A 62 -23.50 4.57 10.96
CA SER A 62 -22.68 4.84 12.15
C SER A 62 -22.04 6.24 12.16
N CYS A 63 -21.89 6.89 11.01
CA CYS A 63 -21.17 8.15 10.85
C CYS A 63 -21.77 9.03 9.75
N SER A 64 -21.35 10.29 9.69
CA SER A 64 -21.77 11.22 8.63
C SER A 64 -21.05 10.95 7.30
N TYR A 65 -19.80 10.46 7.36
CA TYR A 65 -18.97 10.18 6.20
C TYR A 65 -18.49 8.72 6.22
N SER A 66 -18.66 8.01 5.11
CA SER A 66 -18.07 6.68 4.91
C SER A 66 -16.97 6.75 3.86
N ILE A 67 -15.73 6.55 4.28
CA ILE A 67 -14.57 6.45 3.40
C ILE A 67 -14.39 4.99 3.06
N ILE A 68 -14.63 4.64 1.80
CA ILE A 68 -14.73 3.26 1.32
C ILE A 68 -13.54 2.96 0.42
N GLU A 69 -12.60 2.14 0.90
CA GLU A 69 -11.57 1.60 0.01
C GLU A 69 -12.20 0.56 -0.91
N LEU A 70 -12.08 0.76 -2.23
CA LEU A 70 -12.63 -0.11 -3.25
C LEU A 70 -11.53 -0.77 -4.08
N SER A 71 -11.45 -2.10 -4.03
CA SER A 71 -10.62 -2.91 -4.93
C SER A 71 -11.24 -3.01 -6.32
N SER A 72 -10.44 -3.43 -7.33
CA SER A 72 -10.96 -3.72 -8.67
C SER A 72 -11.98 -4.86 -8.67
N PHE A 73 -11.79 -5.86 -7.81
CA PHE A 73 -12.71 -6.99 -7.64
C PHE A 73 -14.10 -6.55 -7.13
N GLN A 74 -14.12 -5.64 -6.15
CA GLN A 74 -15.36 -5.09 -5.61
C GLN A 74 -16.06 -4.21 -6.63
N LEU A 75 -15.30 -3.32 -7.29
CA LEU A 75 -15.85 -2.44 -8.34
C LEU A 75 -16.43 -3.24 -9.52
N GLU A 76 -15.80 -4.35 -9.91
CA GLU A 76 -16.30 -5.22 -10.98
C GLU A 76 -17.66 -5.85 -10.62
N LYS A 77 -17.82 -6.32 -9.37
CA LYS A 77 -18.97 -7.11 -8.93
C LYS A 77 -20.15 -6.30 -8.42
N VAL A 78 -19.91 -5.09 -7.91
CA VAL A 78 -21.00 -4.23 -7.42
C VAL A 78 -21.98 -3.89 -8.55
N LYS A 79 -23.29 -4.04 -8.29
CA LYS A 79 -24.30 -3.85 -9.32
C LYS A 79 -24.51 -2.38 -9.66
N LYS A 80 -24.66 -1.54 -8.62
CA LYS A 80 -24.90 -0.10 -8.81
C LYS A 80 -24.06 0.70 -7.82
N LEU A 81 -23.10 1.44 -8.33
CA LEU A 81 -22.35 2.39 -7.51
C LEU A 81 -23.25 3.55 -7.07
N LYS A 82 -23.24 3.82 -5.76
CA LYS A 82 -23.94 4.96 -5.16
C LYS A 82 -22.95 5.75 -4.29
N LEU A 83 -21.98 6.34 -4.95
CA LEU A 83 -20.97 7.17 -4.32
C LEU A 83 -21.29 8.65 -4.56
N ASP A 84 -21.16 9.45 -3.50
CA ASP A 84 -21.26 10.90 -3.59
C ASP A 84 -19.97 11.49 -4.14
N PHE A 85 -18.83 10.88 -3.77
CA PHE A 85 -17.50 11.32 -4.20
C PHE A 85 -16.63 10.11 -4.55
N GLY A 86 -16.02 10.13 -5.73
CA GLY A 86 -15.14 9.08 -6.25
C GLY A 86 -13.72 9.60 -6.48
N VAL A 87 -12.73 8.87 -5.99
CA VAL A 87 -11.30 9.16 -6.18
C VAL A 87 -10.63 8.04 -6.93
N LEU A 88 -10.02 8.36 -8.07
CA LEU A 88 -9.16 7.47 -8.85
C LEU A 88 -7.71 7.93 -8.74
N LEU A 89 -6.91 7.27 -7.91
CA LEU A 89 -5.53 7.71 -7.63
C LEU A 89 -4.58 7.46 -8.81
N ASN A 90 -4.49 6.20 -9.25
CA ASN A 90 -3.59 5.77 -10.33
C ASN A 90 -4.02 4.40 -10.87
N ILE A 91 -3.63 4.10 -12.10
CA ILE A 91 -3.79 2.79 -12.70
C ILE A 91 -2.44 2.34 -13.28
N ALA A 92 -1.96 1.18 -12.84
CA ALA A 92 -0.79 0.49 -13.36
C ALA A 92 -1.11 -1.01 -13.47
N PRO A 93 -0.41 -1.79 -14.29
CA PRO A 93 -0.66 -3.23 -14.42
C PRO A 93 -0.59 -3.94 -13.06
N ASP A 94 -1.68 -4.65 -12.71
CA ASP A 94 -1.82 -5.45 -11.49
C ASP A 94 -3.00 -6.42 -11.69
N HIS A 95 -3.02 -7.56 -11.00
CA HIS A 95 -4.11 -8.54 -11.03
C HIS A 95 -4.56 -8.99 -12.44
N ILE A 96 -3.61 -9.06 -13.41
CA ILE A 96 -3.92 -9.46 -14.79
C ILE A 96 -4.33 -10.93 -14.87
N ASP A 97 -3.82 -11.77 -13.97
CA ASP A 97 -4.20 -13.16 -13.78
C ASP A 97 -5.71 -13.33 -13.50
N TYR A 98 -6.31 -12.41 -12.76
CA TYR A 98 -7.74 -12.42 -12.46
C TYR A 98 -8.58 -11.74 -13.56
N HIS A 99 -8.22 -10.53 -13.96
CA HIS A 99 -8.99 -9.72 -14.92
C HIS A 99 -8.79 -10.15 -16.37
N GLY A 100 -7.80 -11.01 -16.66
CA GLY A 100 -7.46 -11.48 -18.00
C GLY A 100 -6.66 -10.48 -18.84
N SER A 101 -6.82 -9.18 -18.61
CA SER A 101 -6.06 -8.13 -19.32
C SER A 101 -5.97 -6.83 -18.51
N PHE A 102 -4.98 -6.00 -18.85
CA PHE A 102 -4.86 -4.65 -18.29
C PHE A 102 -6.05 -3.77 -18.66
N SER A 103 -6.66 -3.98 -19.82
CA SER A 103 -7.87 -3.26 -20.26
C SER A 103 -9.06 -3.56 -19.33
N GLU A 104 -9.32 -4.82 -19.01
CA GLU A 104 -10.43 -5.20 -18.14
C GLU A 104 -10.18 -4.74 -16.69
N TYR A 105 -8.94 -4.83 -16.17
CA TYR A 105 -8.57 -4.25 -14.90
C TYR A 105 -8.82 -2.75 -14.84
N THR A 106 -8.42 -2.02 -15.90
CA THR A 106 -8.65 -0.57 -16.03
C THR A 106 -10.13 -0.23 -16.09
N LYS A 107 -10.91 -1.01 -16.84
CA LYS A 107 -12.37 -0.89 -16.94
C LYS A 107 -13.05 -1.07 -15.58
N ALA A 108 -12.65 -2.09 -14.82
CA ALA A 108 -13.17 -2.32 -13.48
C ALA A 108 -12.92 -1.11 -12.55
N LYS A 109 -11.70 -0.54 -12.53
CA LYS A 109 -11.40 0.65 -11.73
C LYS A 109 -12.10 1.91 -12.20
N ASN A 110 -12.25 2.09 -13.52
CA ASN A 110 -12.93 3.24 -14.08
C ASN A 110 -14.42 3.30 -13.73
N ARG A 111 -15.02 2.24 -13.20
CA ARG A 111 -16.38 2.29 -12.65
C ARG A 111 -16.52 3.32 -11.51
N ILE A 112 -15.44 3.69 -10.83
CA ILE A 112 -15.49 4.78 -9.85
C ILE A 112 -16.01 6.10 -10.45
N ARG A 113 -15.88 6.28 -11.78
CA ARG A 113 -16.38 7.44 -12.52
C ARG A 113 -17.91 7.52 -12.61
N GLU A 114 -18.63 6.46 -12.18
CA GLU A 114 -20.09 6.47 -11.98
C GLU A 114 -20.52 7.30 -10.76
N SER A 115 -19.57 7.77 -9.92
CA SER A 115 -19.83 8.62 -8.75
C SER A 115 -20.39 9.99 -9.14
N LYS A 116 -21.13 10.66 -8.24
CA LYS A 116 -21.69 12.00 -8.50
C LYS A 116 -20.60 13.05 -8.78
N ILE A 117 -19.53 13.01 -8.01
CA ILE A 117 -18.33 13.85 -8.19
C ILE A 117 -17.13 12.92 -8.32
N VAL A 118 -16.22 13.21 -9.26
CA VAL A 118 -15.01 12.39 -9.51
C VAL A 118 -13.78 13.27 -9.55
N THR A 119 -12.69 12.80 -8.96
CA THR A 119 -11.39 13.45 -9.01
C THR A 119 -10.23 12.43 -9.10
N GLU A 120 -9.10 12.90 -9.62
CA GLU A 120 -7.81 12.19 -9.60
C GLU A 120 -6.83 12.81 -8.59
N GLU A 121 -7.32 13.72 -7.74
CA GLU A 121 -6.51 14.30 -6.66
C GLU A 121 -6.11 13.22 -5.65
N SER A 122 -4.86 13.26 -5.18
CA SER A 122 -4.31 12.29 -4.23
C SER A 122 -3.92 12.91 -2.88
N ASP A 123 -3.82 14.23 -2.79
CA ASP A 123 -3.55 14.92 -1.53
C ASP A 123 -4.79 14.90 -0.63
N PRO A 124 -4.73 14.24 0.55
CA PRO A 124 -5.87 14.11 1.44
C PRO A 124 -6.40 15.46 1.97
N ARG A 125 -5.56 16.50 2.04
CA ARG A 125 -5.99 17.82 2.48
C ARG A 125 -6.81 18.56 1.42
N LYS A 126 -6.43 18.40 0.16
CA LYS A 126 -7.22 18.92 -0.95
C LYS A 126 -8.53 18.15 -1.11
N LEU A 127 -8.48 16.80 -0.98
CA LEU A 127 -9.69 15.98 -0.96
C LEU A 127 -10.64 16.41 0.17
N TRP A 128 -10.12 16.65 1.37
CA TRP A 128 -10.90 17.18 2.48
C TRP A 128 -11.58 18.51 2.14
N SER A 129 -10.83 19.44 1.52
CA SER A 129 -11.36 20.73 1.07
C SER A 129 -12.49 20.57 0.04
N MET A 130 -12.29 19.71 -0.95
CA MET A 130 -13.30 19.43 -1.99
C MET A 130 -14.59 18.79 -1.42
N ILE A 131 -14.46 17.91 -0.42
CA ILE A 131 -15.58 17.18 0.20
C ILE A 131 -16.37 18.10 1.15
N THR A 132 -15.67 18.94 1.90
CA THR A 132 -16.29 19.79 2.95
C THR A 132 -16.65 21.18 2.48
N ASP A 133 -16.21 21.58 1.29
CA ASP A 133 -16.30 22.97 0.78
C ASP A 133 -15.65 24.00 1.73
N ARG A 134 -14.54 23.59 2.39
CA ARG A 134 -13.78 24.44 3.33
C ARG A 134 -12.36 24.63 2.83
N ASP A 135 -11.75 25.76 3.24
CA ASP A 135 -10.36 26.06 2.89
C ASP A 135 -9.41 25.01 3.51
N GLN A 136 -8.58 24.40 2.68
CA GLN A 136 -7.58 23.37 3.09
C GLN A 136 -6.63 23.88 4.19
N ARG A 137 -6.43 25.20 4.34
CA ARG A 137 -5.61 25.79 5.40
C ARG A 137 -6.07 25.38 6.80
N ALA A 138 -7.35 25.06 6.96
CA ALA A 138 -7.90 24.59 8.24
C ALA A 138 -7.27 23.28 8.73
N VAL A 139 -6.75 22.45 7.82
CA VAL A 139 -6.16 21.13 8.12
C VAL A 139 -4.66 21.02 7.78
N MET A 140 -4.03 22.12 7.35
CA MET A 140 -2.61 22.08 6.95
C MET A 140 -1.66 21.71 8.09
N ASN A 141 -1.97 22.11 9.32
CA ASN A 141 -1.14 21.87 10.50
C ASN A 141 -1.47 20.56 11.23
N ILE A 142 -2.43 19.78 10.73
CA ILE A 142 -2.74 18.45 11.30
C ILE A 142 -1.63 17.48 10.89
N GLU A 143 -0.92 16.94 11.85
CA GLU A 143 0.05 15.88 11.61
C GLU A 143 -0.69 14.57 11.31
N LEU A 144 -0.45 14.00 10.13
CA LEU A 144 -1.07 12.74 9.72
C LEU A 144 -0.18 11.57 10.11
N SER A 145 -0.72 10.65 10.90
CA SER A 145 -0.04 9.42 11.22
C SER A 145 -0.05 8.46 10.03
N HIS A 146 1.01 7.68 9.90
CA HIS A 146 1.14 6.68 8.84
C HIS A 146 0.48 5.36 9.22
N LEU A 147 -0.03 4.65 8.21
CA LEU A 147 -0.43 3.26 8.38
C LEU A 147 0.79 2.40 8.69
N PRO A 148 0.67 1.42 9.61
CA PRO A 148 1.74 0.46 9.85
C PRO A 148 2.21 -0.22 8.55
N HIS A 149 3.50 -0.47 8.45
CA HIS A 149 4.15 -1.16 7.33
C HIS A 149 4.03 -0.48 5.95
N ARG A 150 3.68 0.82 5.91
CA ARG A 150 3.58 1.62 4.67
C ARG A 150 4.49 2.83 4.77
N TYR A 151 5.71 2.67 4.32
CA TYR A 151 6.77 3.68 4.44
C TYR A 151 6.85 4.27 5.85
N GLN A 152 6.65 3.41 6.85
CA GLN A 152 6.58 3.76 8.26
C GLN A 152 7.99 4.03 8.81
N HIS A 153 8.24 5.24 9.31
CA HIS A 153 9.43 5.52 10.09
C HIS A 153 9.34 4.78 11.44
N VAL A 154 10.24 3.82 11.65
CA VAL A 154 10.25 2.95 12.84
C VAL A 154 11.11 3.54 13.93
N LEU A 155 12.34 3.90 13.57
CA LEU A 155 13.35 4.37 14.51
C LEU A 155 14.36 5.27 13.77
N LYS A 156 14.82 6.30 14.47
CA LYS A 156 16.02 7.06 14.09
C LYS A 156 17.03 6.94 15.22
N HIS A 157 18.20 6.40 14.92
CA HIS A 157 19.27 6.24 15.88
C HIS A 157 20.63 6.48 15.21
N ASP A 158 21.42 7.36 15.81
CA ASP A 158 22.71 7.82 15.27
C ASP A 158 22.57 8.28 13.82
N GLN A 159 23.33 7.67 12.91
CA GLN A 159 23.31 7.96 11.48
C GLN A 159 22.25 7.16 10.70
N LEU A 160 21.46 6.30 11.36
CA LEU A 160 20.50 5.41 10.70
C LEU A 160 19.06 5.84 10.95
N THR A 161 18.26 5.82 9.88
CA THR A 161 16.80 5.95 9.94
C THR A 161 16.17 4.69 9.35
N PHE A 162 15.36 3.99 10.13
CA PHE A 162 14.72 2.74 9.69
C PHE A 162 13.31 3.01 9.19
N CYS A 163 13.04 2.59 7.95
CA CYS A 163 11.77 2.74 7.30
C CYS A 163 11.19 1.37 6.92
N ASN A 164 10.00 1.05 7.45
CA ASN A 164 9.27 -0.18 7.20
C ASN A 164 8.20 0.02 6.13
N ASP A 165 8.42 -0.56 4.97
CA ASP A 165 7.48 -0.56 3.85
C ASP A 165 7.13 -2.01 3.44
N SER A 166 6.95 -2.88 4.43
CA SER A 166 6.65 -4.30 4.20
C SER A 166 5.40 -4.53 3.35
N LYS A 167 4.49 -3.55 3.25
CA LYS A 167 3.31 -3.58 2.38
C LYS A 167 3.65 -3.43 0.89
N ALA A 168 4.85 -3.05 0.50
CA ALA A 168 5.30 -3.08 -0.88
C ALA A 168 5.43 -4.54 -1.36
N THR A 169 4.31 -5.11 -1.80
CA THR A 169 4.19 -6.51 -2.22
C THR A 169 4.24 -6.70 -3.73
N ASN A 170 4.54 -5.65 -4.49
CA ASN A 170 4.72 -5.64 -5.93
C ASN A 170 5.77 -4.62 -6.36
N LEU A 171 6.25 -4.72 -7.61
CA LEU A 171 7.29 -3.83 -8.14
C LEU A 171 6.84 -2.39 -8.29
N ALA A 172 5.56 -2.13 -8.54
CA ALA A 172 5.05 -0.76 -8.66
C ALA A 172 5.11 -0.03 -7.30
N ALA A 173 4.77 -0.72 -6.20
CA ALA A 173 4.92 -0.20 -4.85
C ALA A 173 6.39 0.02 -4.48
N LEU A 174 7.27 -0.93 -4.81
CA LEU A 174 8.72 -0.78 -4.63
C LEU A 174 9.25 0.47 -5.36
N LYS A 175 8.94 0.63 -6.64
CA LYS A 175 9.36 1.80 -7.43
C LYS A 175 8.88 3.11 -6.82
N PHE A 176 7.65 3.13 -6.30
CA PHE A 176 7.13 4.30 -5.59
C PHE A 176 7.96 4.61 -4.33
N ALA A 177 8.29 3.59 -3.51
CA ALA A 177 9.12 3.75 -2.33
C ALA A 177 10.52 4.26 -2.66
N LEU A 178 11.17 3.72 -3.72
CA LEU A 178 12.47 4.18 -4.18
C LEU A 178 12.45 5.66 -4.58
N ASN A 179 11.42 6.09 -5.32
CA ASN A 179 11.31 7.48 -5.81
C ASN A 179 11.10 8.51 -4.69
N GLN A 180 10.54 8.12 -3.56
CA GLN A 180 10.34 9.04 -2.43
C GLN A 180 11.47 8.99 -1.39
N THR A 181 12.40 8.02 -1.50
CA THR A 181 13.51 7.88 -0.54
C THR A 181 14.67 8.74 -0.97
N SER A 182 15.11 9.63 -0.07
CA SER A 182 16.29 10.50 -0.30
C SER A 182 17.59 9.73 -0.07
N ASP A 183 18.60 10.02 -0.88
CA ASP A 183 19.97 9.50 -0.72
C ASP A 183 20.68 10.08 0.52
N PRO A 184 21.55 9.30 1.15
CA PRO A 184 21.87 7.90 0.89
C PRO A 184 20.89 6.93 1.58
N TYR A 185 20.60 5.81 0.94
CA TYR A 185 19.82 4.75 1.55
C TYR A 185 20.29 3.34 1.15
N ILE A 186 19.93 2.37 1.97
CA ILE A 186 20.12 0.92 1.75
C ILE A 186 18.75 0.29 1.58
N LEU A 187 18.61 -0.56 0.56
CA LEU A 187 17.38 -1.27 0.27
C LEU A 187 17.45 -2.72 0.74
N ILE A 188 16.36 -3.22 1.33
CA ILE A 188 16.19 -4.64 1.69
C ILE A 188 15.02 -5.23 0.92
N LEU A 189 15.29 -6.29 0.12
CA LEU A 189 14.33 -7.03 -0.70
C LEU A 189 14.14 -8.45 -0.18
N CYS A 190 12.94 -8.99 -0.34
CA CYS A 190 12.62 -10.40 -0.08
C CYS A 190 11.22 -10.75 -0.61
N GLY A 191 10.82 -12.01 -0.44
CA GLY A 191 9.47 -12.51 -0.75
C GLY A 191 9.45 -13.42 -1.95
N ASP A 192 8.28 -13.61 -2.56
CA ASP A 192 8.03 -14.58 -3.62
C ASP A 192 7.87 -13.87 -4.97
N PRO A 193 8.85 -13.97 -5.90
CA PRO A 193 8.81 -13.31 -7.20
C PRO A 193 7.91 -14.04 -8.23
N ASP A 194 7.42 -15.24 -7.95
CA ASP A 194 6.67 -16.04 -8.91
C ASP A 194 5.24 -15.53 -9.12
N LYS A 195 4.74 -14.73 -8.19
CA LYS A 195 3.39 -14.14 -8.28
C LYS A 195 3.30 -12.95 -9.24
N GLU A 196 4.41 -12.41 -9.67
CA GLU A 196 4.47 -11.30 -10.62
C GLU A 196 5.50 -11.60 -11.70
N LYS A 197 5.04 -11.78 -12.94
CA LYS A 197 5.95 -11.97 -14.08
C LYS A 197 6.54 -10.63 -14.49
N TYR A 198 7.84 -10.47 -14.36
CA TYR A 198 8.58 -9.30 -14.81
C TYR A 198 9.96 -9.70 -15.34
N ASP A 199 10.46 -8.88 -16.25
CA ASP A 199 11.82 -8.97 -16.76
C ASP A 199 12.83 -8.41 -15.76
N VAL A 200 14.13 -8.61 -16.07
CA VAL A 200 15.22 -7.99 -15.29
C VAL A 200 15.01 -6.47 -15.22
N PHE A 201 15.09 -5.90 -14.03
CA PHE A 201 14.99 -4.46 -13.83
C PHE A 201 16.19 -3.90 -13.06
N GLU A 202 16.57 -2.69 -13.43
CA GLU A 202 17.64 -1.96 -12.77
C GLU A 202 17.09 -1.18 -11.57
N ILE A 203 17.77 -1.30 -10.44
CA ILE A 203 17.55 -0.47 -9.26
C ILE A 203 18.64 0.58 -9.18
N SER A 204 18.26 1.83 -9.31
CA SER A 204 19.14 3.00 -9.11
C SER A 204 18.73 3.74 -7.82
N GLY A 205 19.69 4.42 -7.20
CA GLY A 205 19.47 5.19 -5.97
C GLY A 205 20.07 4.58 -4.71
N PRO A 206 19.75 3.33 -4.29
CA PRO A 206 20.33 2.81 -3.06
C PRO A 206 21.86 2.64 -3.16
N THR A 207 22.55 2.85 -2.07
CA THR A 207 24.00 2.61 -1.98
C THR A 207 24.34 1.12 -1.97
N LYS A 208 23.43 0.30 -1.45
CA LYS A 208 23.50 -1.17 -1.41
C LYS A 208 22.10 -1.77 -1.48
N VAL A 209 22.01 -3.01 -1.99
CA VAL A 209 20.78 -3.81 -1.99
C VAL A 209 21.05 -5.14 -1.29
N TYR A 210 20.36 -5.39 -0.19
CA TYR A 210 20.33 -6.65 0.50
C TYR A 210 19.14 -7.48 0.04
N ILE A 211 19.37 -8.76 -0.27
CA ILE A 211 18.32 -9.67 -0.73
C ILE A 211 18.37 -10.93 0.14
N PHE A 212 17.26 -11.29 0.79
CA PHE A 212 17.22 -12.42 1.71
C PHE A 212 16.02 -13.34 1.51
N GLY A 213 16.03 -14.50 2.18
CA GLY A 213 14.96 -15.47 2.21
C GLY A 213 15.13 -16.62 1.20
N LYS A 214 14.10 -17.43 1.08
CA LYS A 214 14.09 -18.63 0.24
C LYS A 214 14.31 -18.33 -1.24
N HIS A 215 13.67 -17.28 -1.75
CA HIS A 215 13.70 -16.85 -3.15
C HIS A 215 14.79 -15.80 -3.45
N ALA A 216 15.74 -15.62 -2.54
CA ALA A 216 16.76 -14.58 -2.68
C ALA A 216 17.60 -14.70 -3.97
N LYS A 217 17.85 -15.94 -4.45
CA LYS A 217 18.55 -16.19 -5.73
C LYS A 217 17.74 -15.71 -6.92
N GLU A 218 16.47 -16.10 -7.00
CA GLU A 218 15.55 -15.75 -8.10
C GLU A 218 15.35 -14.22 -8.17
N ILE A 219 15.19 -13.58 -7.03
CA ILE A 219 15.12 -12.10 -6.96
C ILE A 219 16.43 -11.49 -7.43
N SER A 220 17.58 -12.02 -6.98
CA SER A 220 18.90 -11.52 -7.37
C SER A 220 19.19 -11.63 -8.86
N GLU A 221 18.68 -12.66 -9.54
CA GLU A 221 18.81 -12.83 -10.98
C GLU A 221 17.98 -11.81 -11.77
N LYS A 222 16.85 -11.39 -11.21
CA LYS A 222 15.94 -10.39 -11.81
C LYS A 222 16.28 -8.93 -11.48
N VAL A 223 17.13 -8.70 -10.49
CA VAL A 223 17.52 -7.36 -10.05
C VAL A 223 18.95 -7.03 -10.48
N PHE A 224 19.14 -5.95 -11.21
CA PHE A 224 20.47 -5.41 -11.51
C PHE A 224 20.80 -4.26 -10.55
N HIS A 225 21.89 -4.44 -9.79
CA HIS A 225 22.50 -3.41 -8.95
C HIS A 225 23.97 -3.77 -8.70
N PRO A 226 24.93 -2.82 -8.78
CA PRO A 226 26.37 -3.11 -8.68
C PRO A 226 26.80 -3.61 -7.29
N LYS A 227 26.07 -3.25 -6.24
CA LYS A 227 26.36 -3.66 -4.86
C LYS A 227 25.20 -4.46 -4.26
N LYS A 228 24.92 -5.65 -4.83
CA LYS A 228 23.98 -6.63 -4.28
C LYS A 228 24.69 -7.52 -3.25
N ILE A 229 24.02 -7.78 -2.12
CA ILE A 229 24.46 -8.70 -1.07
C ILE A 229 23.35 -9.71 -0.84
N LEU A 230 23.68 -11.00 -1.02
CA LEU A 230 22.73 -12.09 -1.02
C LEU A 230 22.80 -12.91 0.27
N PHE A 231 21.67 -13.06 0.95
CA PHE A 231 21.45 -13.90 2.13
C PHE A 231 20.46 -15.03 1.80
N HIS A 232 20.90 -15.96 0.95
CA HIS A 232 20.07 -17.08 0.49
C HIS A 232 19.79 -18.06 1.64
N ASN A 233 18.51 -18.42 1.84
CA ASN A 233 18.04 -19.26 2.95
C ASN A 233 18.37 -18.72 4.35
N GLN A 234 18.61 -17.43 4.47
CA GLN A 234 18.82 -16.77 5.75
C GLN A 234 17.62 -15.84 6.04
N ASP A 235 17.45 -15.49 7.30
CA ASP A 235 16.36 -14.63 7.72
C ASP A 235 16.77 -13.15 7.79
N LEU A 236 15.80 -12.30 8.07
CA LEU A 236 15.98 -10.86 8.17
C LEU A 236 16.97 -10.46 9.28
N SER A 237 17.12 -11.27 10.33
CA SER A 237 18.02 -10.96 11.44
C SER A 237 19.48 -10.89 11.00
N GLU A 238 19.91 -11.75 10.08
CA GLU A 238 21.28 -11.74 9.55
C GLU A 238 21.54 -10.51 8.68
N VAL A 239 20.54 -10.06 7.91
CA VAL A 239 20.63 -8.81 7.13
C VAL A 239 20.77 -7.62 8.07
N VAL A 240 19.91 -7.51 9.08
CA VAL A 240 19.92 -6.41 10.04
C VAL A 240 21.23 -6.39 10.83
N LYS A 241 21.71 -7.52 11.31
CA LYS A 241 23.03 -7.64 11.97
C LYS A 241 24.19 -7.21 11.04
N SER A 242 24.11 -7.53 9.74
CA SER A 242 25.13 -7.13 8.77
C SER A 242 25.16 -5.61 8.59
N ILE A 243 24.00 -4.98 8.49
CA ILE A 243 23.87 -3.52 8.38
C ILE A 243 24.46 -2.84 9.61
N PHE A 244 24.16 -3.31 10.81
CA PHE A 244 24.68 -2.71 12.05
C PHE A 244 26.18 -2.87 12.27
N LYS A 245 26.84 -3.84 11.64
CA LYS A 245 28.30 -3.99 11.70
C LYS A 245 29.06 -2.96 10.85
N GLU A 246 28.36 -2.25 10.00
CA GLU A 246 28.99 -1.22 9.14
C GLU A 246 29.08 0.13 9.86
N VAL A 247 30.08 0.91 9.50
CA VAL A 247 30.24 2.29 9.97
C VAL A 247 29.64 3.23 8.95
N TYR A 248 28.81 4.15 9.42
CA TYR A 248 28.14 5.15 8.58
C TYR A 248 28.67 6.54 8.93
N ASP A 249 29.19 7.24 7.96
CA ASP A 249 29.76 8.60 8.08
C ASP A 249 28.71 9.70 7.83
N ARG A 250 27.51 9.33 7.39
CA ARG A 250 26.40 10.24 7.10
C ARG A 250 25.05 9.58 7.36
N GLN A 251 24.04 10.42 7.54
CA GLN A 251 22.65 9.95 7.68
C GLN A 251 22.27 9.00 6.53
N THR A 252 21.83 7.80 6.87
CA THR A 252 21.50 6.75 5.89
C THR A 252 20.15 6.14 6.25
N THR A 253 19.25 6.07 5.28
CA THR A 253 17.95 5.39 5.45
C THR A 253 18.09 3.90 5.16
N ILE A 254 17.60 3.07 6.07
CA ILE A 254 17.43 1.61 5.87
C ILE A 254 15.98 1.40 5.45
N LEU A 255 15.77 1.22 4.15
CA LEU A 255 14.45 1.03 3.55
C LEU A 255 14.16 -0.48 3.42
N PHE A 256 13.23 -0.98 4.24
CA PHE A 256 12.67 -2.32 4.09
C PHE A 256 11.43 -2.25 3.20
N SER A 257 11.62 -2.38 1.89
CA SER A 257 10.56 -2.39 0.87
C SER A 257 10.71 -3.63 0.00
N PRO A 258 10.09 -4.75 0.37
CA PRO A 258 10.35 -6.08 -0.19
C PRO A 258 10.15 -6.23 -1.70
N GLY A 259 9.22 -5.50 -2.29
CA GLY A 259 8.89 -5.55 -3.72
C GLY A 259 8.12 -6.79 -4.17
N HIS A 260 7.87 -7.74 -3.26
CA HIS A 260 7.21 -9.02 -3.54
C HIS A 260 6.27 -9.42 -2.40
N PRO A 261 5.24 -10.27 -2.66
CA PRO A 261 4.44 -10.91 -1.63
C PRO A 261 5.31 -11.67 -0.61
N SER A 262 4.76 -11.91 0.58
CA SER A 262 5.53 -12.50 1.69
C SER A 262 6.06 -13.92 1.42
N GLY A 263 5.44 -14.65 0.49
CA GLY A 263 5.87 -15.98 0.09
C GLY A 263 5.73 -17.01 1.20
N GLN A 264 6.76 -17.84 1.34
CA GLN A 264 6.83 -18.91 2.35
C GLN A 264 7.61 -18.47 3.61
N ASP A 265 8.28 -17.33 3.59
CA ASP A 265 9.08 -16.85 4.72
C ASP A 265 8.21 -16.24 5.82
N TYR A 266 7.03 -15.68 5.47
CA TYR A 266 6.08 -15.05 6.39
C TYR A 266 4.64 -15.33 5.93
N LYS A 267 3.69 -15.37 6.88
CA LYS A 267 2.25 -15.57 6.59
C LYS A 267 1.68 -14.44 5.75
N ASN A 268 2.09 -13.21 6.05
CA ASN A 268 1.60 -12.00 5.41
C ASN A 268 2.62 -10.87 5.57
N PHE A 269 2.30 -9.70 5.01
CA PHE A 269 3.17 -8.52 5.10
C PHE A 269 3.21 -7.91 6.51
N GLU A 270 2.16 -8.09 7.30
CA GLU A 270 2.07 -7.63 8.68
C GLU A 270 3.12 -8.35 9.54
N GLU A 271 3.11 -9.69 9.55
CA GLU A 271 4.09 -10.49 10.28
C GLU A 271 5.53 -10.14 9.85
N ARG A 272 5.74 -9.97 8.55
CA ARG A 272 7.04 -9.57 8.00
C ARG A 272 7.49 -8.19 8.48
N GLY A 273 6.57 -7.23 8.50
CA GLY A 273 6.83 -5.88 8.98
C GLY A 273 7.04 -5.79 10.49
N GLU A 274 6.27 -6.54 11.28
CA GLU A 274 6.46 -6.66 12.74
C GLU A 274 7.80 -7.27 13.09
N HIS A 275 8.24 -8.29 12.34
CA HIS A 275 9.56 -8.89 12.54
C HIS A 275 10.69 -7.86 12.32
N PHE A 276 10.58 -7.04 11.26
CA PHE A 276 11.53 -5.94 11.03
C PHE A 276 11.56 -4.95 12.18
N ILE A 277 10.38 -4.47 12.64
CA ILE A 277 10.27 -3.54 13.76
C ILE A 277 10.93 -4.12 15.01
N LYS A 278 10.60 -5.37 15.36
CA LYS A 278 11.14 -6.05 16.53
C LYS A 278 12.67 -6.18 16.47
N LEU A 279 13.21 -6.55 15.31
CA LEU A 279 14.67 -6.67 15.15
C LEU A 279 15.37 -5.32 15.32
N VAL A 280 14.80 -4.26 14.75
CA VAL A 280 15.36 -2.91 14.84
C VAL A 280 15.30 -2.40 16.29
N MET A 281 14.20 -2.57 16.99
CA MET A 281 14.06 -2.11 18.38
C MET A 281 14.98 -2.87 19.34
N ASN A 282 15.08 -4.20 19.19
CA ASN A 282 15.91 -5.03 20.09
C ASN A 282 17.43 -4.83 19.91
N LEU A 283 17.89 -4.10 18.90
CA LEU A 283 19.32 -3.83 18.73
C LEU A 283 19.82 -2.64 19.54
N TYR A 284 18.89 -1.90 20.14
CA TYR A 284 19.20 -0.72 20.96
C TYR A 284 18.79 -0.88 22.45
N ASP A 285 18.15 -2.00 22.79
CA ASP A 285 17.94 -2.45 24.17
C ASP A 285 19.16 -3.27 24.66
#